data_de2a53ab43a28ef6fbfcbce7f0a84c76
#
_entry.id   de2a53ab43a28ef6fbfcbce7f0a84c76
#
_cell.length_a   1.000
_cell.length_b   1.000
_cell.length_c   1.000
_cell.angle_alpha   90.00
_cell.angle_beta   90.00
_cell.angle_gamma   90.00
#
_symmetry.space_group_name_H-M   'P 1'
#
loop_
_entity.id
_entity.type
_entity.pdbx_description
1 polymer ?
#
loop_
_entity_poly.entity_id
_entity_poly.type
_entity_poly.pdbx_seq_one_letter_code
_entity_poly.pdbx_strand_id
1 'polypeptide(L)'
;QQVTVAFLPCGESELELLESTSPEGPIARFIEKNGEGIQHIAIRVDDIDAALAELKEKGVRLIDQTPRYGAGGARIAFLHPKATHGVLLELCERK
;
A
#
# COMPACT_ATOMS: atom_id res chain seq x y z
N GLN A 1 -6.31 -5.30 12.48
CA GLN A 1 -6.82 -4.63 11.28
C GLN A 1 -8.19 -5.14 10.85
N GLN A 2 -8.74 -6.10 11.60
CA GLN A 2 -10.08 -6.63 11.30
C GLN A 2 -10.12 -7.24 9.90
N VAL A 3 -9.10 -8.03 9.58
CA VAL A 3 -8.98 -8.63 8.28
C VAL A 3 -8.36 -10.02 8.39
N THR A 4 -8.84 -10.94 7.56
CA THR A 4 -8.21 -12.23 7.36
C THR A 4 -7.44 -12.17 6.05
N VAL A 5 -6.20 -12.62 6.06
CA VAL A 5 -5.31 -12.51 4.91
C VAL A 5 -4.88 -13.90 4.45
N ALA A 6 -4.97 -14.11 3.13
CA ALA A 6 -4.40 -15.32 2.52
C ALA A 6 -3.30 -14.88 1.55
N PHE A 7 -2.14 -15.48 1.67
CA PHE A 7 -0.99 -15.14 0.82
C PHE A 7 -0.83 -16.18 -0.28
N LEU A 8 -0.69 -15.71 -1.51
CA LEU A 8 -0.44 -16.56 -2.67
C LEU A 8 0.90 -16.17 -3.27
N PRO A 9 1.94 -16.99 -3.05
CA PRO A 9 3.27 -16.66 -3.59
C PRO A 9 3.29 -16.69 -5.11
N CYS A 10 3.97 -15.73 -5.70
CA CYS A 10 4.16 -15.64 -7.15
C CYS A 10 5.62 -15.24 -7.41
N GLY A 11 6.52 -16.22 -7.42
CA GLY A 11 7.95 -15.93 -7.47
C GLY A 11 8.38 -15.17 -6.23
N GLU A 12 8.97 -13.99 -6.43
CA GLU A 12 9.38 -13.16 -5.31
C GLU A 12 8.28 -12.18 -4.89
N SER A 13 7.14 -12.23 -5.57
CA SER A 13 6.00 -11.40 -5.24
C SER A 13 4.92 -12.22 -4.58
N GLU A 14 3.91 -11.55 -4.05
CA GLU A 14 2.77 -12.21 -3.42
C GLU A 14 1.47 -11.50 -3.77
N LEU A 15 0.44 -12.29 -3.93
CA LEU A 15 -0.92 -11.75 -3.92
C LEU A 15 -1.47 -11.93 -2.52
N GLU A 16 -2.07 -10.89 -1.97
CA GLU A 16 -2.73 -10.96 -0.68
C GLU A 16 -4.22 -10.84 -0.89
N LEU A 17 -4.95 -11.90 -0.54
CA LEU A 17 -6.40 -11.86 -0.56
C LEU A 17 -6.86 -11.40 0.81
N LEU A 18 -7.70 -10.38 0.84
CA LEU A 18 -8.14 -9.76 2.08
C LEU A 18 -9.64 -9.96 2.27
N GLU A 19 -10.01 -10.50 3.42
CA GLU A 19 -11.41 -10.65 3.79
C GLU A 19 -11.65 -9.88 5.08
N SER A 20 -12.60 -8.96 5.07
CA SER A 20 -12.91 -8.19 6.27
C SER A 20 -13.58 -9.06 7.30
N THR A 21 -13.15 -8.94 8.56
CA THR A 21 -13.77 -9.65 9.67
C THR A 21 -14.71 -8.75 10.47
N SER A 22 -14.89 -7.51 10.03
CA SER A 22 -15.75 -6.55 10.71
C SER A 22 -16.34 -5.59 9.66
N PRO A 23 -17.62 -5.23 9.79
CA PRO A 23 -18.21 -4.27 8.84
C PRO A 23 -17.64 -2.86 8.99
N GLU A 24 -16.85 -2.61 10.04
CA GLU A 24 -16.30 -1.29 10.32
C GLU A 24 -14.81 -1.18 9.95
N GLY A 25 -14.20 -2.26 9.50
CA GLY A 25 -12.78 -2.24 9.15
C GLY A 25 -12.52 -1.54 7.83
N PRO A 26 -11.24 -1.23 7.56
CA PRO A 26 -10.89 -0.50 6.34
C PRO A 26 -11.18 -1.29 5.07
N ILE A 27 -11.07 -2.61 5.09
CA ILE A 27 -11.36 -3.42 3.90
C ILE A 27 -12.87 -3.46 3.65
N ALA A 28 -13.68 -3.56 4.71
CA ALA A 28 -15.14 -3.49 4.53
C ALA A 28 -15.55 -2.16 3.92
N ARG A 29 -14.94 -1.07 4.38
CA ARG A 29 -15.24 0.26 3.84
C ARG A 29 -14.82 0.39 2.39
N PHE A 30 -13.68 -0.19 2.03
CA PHE A 30 -13.23 -0.18 0.66
C PHE A 30 -14.22 -0.90 -0.25
N ILE A 31 -14.67 -2.09 0.17
CA ILE A 31 -15.60 -2.88 -0.64
C ILE A 31 -16.95 -2.19 -0.75
N GLU A 32 -17.41 -1.58 0.33
CA GLU A 32 -18.67 -0.86 0.30
C GLU A 32 -18.64 0.30 -0.68
N LYS A 33 -17.52 1.01 -0.73
CA LYS A 33 -17.39 2.18 -1.58
C LYS A 33 -17.06 1.85 -3.02
N ASN A 34 -16.20 0.86 -3.23
CA ASN A 34 -15.62 0.57 -4.54
C ASN A 34 -15.98 -0.79 -5.12
N GLY A 35 -16.60 -1.66 -4.33
CA GLY A 35 -16.79 -3.05 -4.72
C GLY A 35 -15.52 -3.84 -4.51
N GLU A 36 -15.56 -5.11 -4.90
CA GLU A 36 -14.38 -5.97 -4.81
C GLU A 36 -13.38 -5.58 -5.89
N GLY A 37 -12.10 -5.67 -5.55
CA GLY A 37 -11.05 -5.33 -6.49
C GLY A 37 -9.74 -5.10 -5.79
N ILE A 38 -8.79 -4.50 -6.51
CA ILE A 38 -7.47 -4.23 -5.98
C ILE A 38 -7.57 -3.08 -4.99
N GLN A 39 -7.13 -3.33 -3.75
CA GLN A 39 -7.11 -2.32 -2.71
C GLN A 39 -5.85 -1.47 -2.80
N HIS A 40 -4.69 -2.12 -2.96
CA HIS A 40 -3.44 -1.39 -3.16
C HIS A 40 -2.40 -2.29 -3.79
N ILE A 41 -1.35 -1.67 -4.30
CA ILE A 41 -0.18 -2.36 -4.85
C ILE A 41 1.02 -1.86 -4.08
N ALA A 42 1.82 -2.79 -3.52
CA ALA A 42 3.03 -2.44 -2.81
C ALA A 42 4.23 -2.73 -3.70
N ILE A 43 5.12 -1.75 -3.82
CA ILE A 43 6.33 -1.85 -4.62
C ILE A 43 7.52 -1.78 -3.69
N ARG A 44 8.40 -2.78 -3.77
CA ARG A 44 9.60 -2.80 -2.97
C ARG A 44 10.64 -1.83 -3.52
N VAL A 45 11.24 -1.05 -2.63
CA VAL A 45 12.32 -0.14 -2.98
C VAL A 45 13.50 -0.41 -2.06
N ASP A 46 14.71 -0.08 -2.53
CA ASP A 46 15.93 -0.29 -1.73
C ASP A 46 16.12 0.82 -0.71
N ASP A 47 15.75 2.06 -1.07
CA ASP A 47 15.96 3.21 -0.21
C ASP A 47 14.72 4.10 -0.32
N ILE A 48 13.83 3.97 0.67
CA ILE A 48 12.54 4.66 0.60
C ILE A 48 12.70 6.17 0.76
N ASP A 49 13.70 6.62 1.54
CA ASP A 49 13.92 8.07 1.67
C ASP A 49 14.34 8.68 0.34
N ALA A 50 15.23 8.02 -0.39
CA ALA A 50 15.65 8.49 -1.69
C ALA A 50 14.52 8.44 -2.70
N ALA A 51 13.69 7.38 -2.65
CA ALA A 51 12.55 7.27 -3.55
C ALA A 51 11.55 8.40 -3.32
N LEU A 52 11.25 8.71 -2.05
CA LEU A 52 10.32 9.80 -1.74
C LEU A 52 10.89 11.16 -2.15
N ALA A 53 12.20 11.36 -1.95
CA ALA A 53 12.83 12.62 -2.36
C ALA A 53 12.70 12.81 -3.87
N GLU A 54 12.93 11.76 -4.65
CA GLU A 54 12.82 11.83 -6.10
C GLU A 54 11.39 12.13 -6.53
N LEU A 55 10.41 11.48 -5.90
CA LEU A 55 9.01 11.71 -6.23
C LEU A 55 8.57 13.14 -5.91
N LYS A 56 9.03 13.68 -4.77
CA LYS A 56 8.74 15.07 -4.41
C LYS A 56 9.32 16.02 -5.44
N GLU A 57 10.55 15.77 -5.88
CA GLU A 57 11.20 16.61 -6.86
C GLU A 57 10.45 16.63 -8.18
N LYS A 58 9.83 15.51 -8.54
CA LYS A 58 9.04 15.40 -9.75
C LYS A 58 7.61 15.89 -9.59
N GLY A 59 7.26 16.38 -8.40
CA GLY A 59 5.95 16.94 -8.15
C GLY A 59 4.84 15.90 -7.96
N VAL A 60 5.20 14.67 -7.62
CA VAL A 60 4.23 13.60 -7.41
C VAL A 60 3.54 13.81 -6.06
N ARG A 61 2.21 13.72 -6.04
CA ARG A 61 1.45 13.90 -4.82
C ARG A 61 1.57 12.67 -3.92
N LEU A 62 1.96 12.91 -2.67
CA LEU A 62 2.18 11.84 -1.69
C LEU A 62 1.18 11.94 -0.55
N ILE A 63 0.75 10.78 -0.03
CA ILE A 63 0.00 10.74 1.23
C ILE A 63 0.99 10.91 2.37
N ASP A 64 2.09 10.15 2.32
CA ASP A 64 3.13 10.21 3.36
C ASP A 64 4.34 10.95 2.83
N GLN A 65 4.70 12.06 3.49
CA GLN A 65 5.88 12.84 3.12
C GLN A 65 7.15 12.18 3.66
N THR A 66 7.01 11.45 4.76
CA THR A 66 8.12 10.71 5.37
C THR A 66 7.65 9.29 5.62
N PRO A 67 8.57 8.31 5.63
CA PRO A 67 8.16 6.92 5.85
C PRO A 67 7.63 6.70 7.26
N ARG A 68 6.77 5.71 7.37
CA ARG A 68 6.27 5.22 8.66
C ARG A 68 6.48 3.72 8.69
N TYR A 69 6.34 3.13 9.87
CA TYR A 69 6.55 1.69 10.01
C TYR A 69 5.28 0.93 9.70
N GLY A 70 5.42 -0.11 8.88
CA GLY A 70 4.34 -1.03 8.57
C GLY A 70 4.59 -2.38 9.19
N ALA A 71 3.91 -3.40 8.65
CA ALA A 71 4.00 -4.76 9.16
C ALA A 71 5.42 -5.28 9.06
N GLY A 72 5.85 -6.03 10.10
CA GLY A 72 7.16 -6.66 10.10
C GLY A 72 8.34 -5.71 10.18
N GLY A 73 8.09 -4.47 10.62
CA GLY A 73 9.17 -3.49 10.75
C GLY A 73 9.56 -2.83 9.44
N ALA A 74 8.83 -3.09 8.36
CA ALA A 74 9.09 -2.44 7.09
C ALA A 74 8.83 -0.94 7.18
N ARG A 75 9.57 -0.16 6.41
CA ARG A 75 9.30 1.27 6.30
C ARG A 75 8.46 1.48 5.06
N ILE A 76 7.33 2.14 5.21
CA ILE A 76 6.37 2.27 4.11
C ILE A 76 5.95 3.72 3.91
N ALA A 77 5.44 4.01 2.72
CA ALA A 77 4.86 5.31 2.41
C ALA A 77 3.89 5.13 1.25
N PHE A 78 2.78 5.86 1.29
CA PHE A 78 1.77 5.77 0.24
C PHE A 78 1.79 6.99 -0.66
N LEU A 79 1.60 6.75 -1.96
CA LEU A 79 1.33 7.80 -2.93
C LEU A 79 -0.18 8.07 -2.96
N HIS A 80 -0.55 9.32 -3.23
CA HIS A 80 -1.95 9.66 -3.33
C HIS A 80 -2.54 9.05 -4.62
N PRO A 81 -3.75 8.46 -4.55
CA PRO A 81 -4.34 7.84 -5.74
C PRO A 81 -4.50 8.78 -6.94
N LYS A 82 -4.59 10.09 -6.72
CA LYS A 82 -4.67 11.03 -7.84
C LYS A 82 -3.39 11.06 -8.66
N ALA A 83 -2.26 10.68 -8.08
CA ALA A 83 -0.99 10.63 -8.81
C ALA A 83 -0.85 9.36 -9.64
N THR A 84 -1.71 8.36 -9.42
CA THR A 84 -1.57 7.04 -9.99
C THR A 84 -2.85 6.56 -10.67
N HIS A 85 -3.68 7.49 -11.11
CA HIS A 85 -4.95 7.19 -11.81
C HIS A 85 -5.87 6.30 -11.00
N GLY A 86 -5.96 6.56 -9.69
CA GLY A 86 -6.92 5.91 -8.82
C GLY A 86 -6.42 4.68 -8.08
N VAL A 87 -5.17 4.28 -8.31
CA VAL A 87 -4.59 3.13 -7.63
C VAL A 87 -3.81 3.58 -6.40
N LEU A 88 -4.07 2.97 -5.25
CA LEU A 88 -3.29 3.26 -4.05
C LEU A 88 -1.97 2.50 -4.16
N LEU A 89 -0.87 3.23 -4.29
CA LEU A 89 0.47 2.64 -4.37
C LEU A 89 1.20 2.83 -3.07
N GLU A 90 1.83 1.75 -2.61
CA GLU A 90 2.65 1.75 -1.41
C GLU A 90 4.10 1.50 -1.80
N LEU A 91 5.01 2.30 -1.26
CA LEU A 91 6.45 2.00 -1.35
C LEU A 91 6.82 1.26 -0.08
N CYS A 92 7.62 0.22 -0.21
CA CYS A 92 7.95 -0.64 0.92
C CYS A 92 9.44 -0.97 0.92
N GLU A 93 10.13 -0.58 1.99
CA GLU A 93 11.55 -0.91 2.18
C GLU A 93 11.63 -1.98 3.26
N ARG A 94 12.01 -3.18 2.86
CA ARG A 94 12.21 -4.29 3.77
C ARG A 94 13.70 -4.61 3.88
N LYS A 95 14.13 -4.96 5.07
CA LYS A 95 15.51 -5.36 5.29
C LYS A 95 15.63 -6.85 5.39
#